data_6c6063a90d787a72878cf840cfe32b4c
#
_entry.id   6c6063a90d787a72878cf840cfe32b4c
#
_cell.length_a   1.000
_cell.length_b   1.000
_cell.length_c   1.000
_cell.angle_alpha   90.00
_cell.angle_beta   90.00
_cell.angle_gamma   90.00
#
_symmetry.space_group_name_H-M   'P 1'
#
loop_
_entity.id
_entity.type
_entity.pdbx_description
1 polymer ?
#
loop_
_entity_poly.entity_id
_entity_poly.type
_entity_poly.pdbx_seq_one_letter_code
_entity_poly.pdbx_strand_id
1 'polypeptide(L)'
;MRKIIILLIALIPVFLISVYMGWHGKPRHVETPQSLPLPIEIIAERSQAQIDAAKKMRSYGGKQILFGDFHVHTTFSTDAFWWSLPILGGEGVHPMADACDYARYCSSIDFWAITDHAEASTPRKWQETKDSIRQCSFKNGSET
;
A
#
# COMPACT_ATOMS: atom_id res chain seq x y z
N MET A 1 19.12 -42.56 12.26
CA MET A 1 17.80 -42.14 11.78
C MET A 1 17.14 -41.12 12.69
N ARG A 2 16.87 -41.37 13.99
CA ARG A 2 16.19 -40.45 14.91
C ARG A 2 16.84 -39.05 14.99
N LYS A 3 18.17 -38.95 15.06
CA LYS A 3 18.91 -37.64 15.09
C LYS A 3 18.75 -36.85 13.81
N ILE A 4 18.67 -37.50 12.65
CA ILE A 4 18.45 -36.84 11.35
C ILE A 4 17.05 -36.28 11.27
N ILE A 5 16.05 -37.01 11.73
CA ILE A 5 14.65 -36.58 11.78
C ILE A 5 14.50 -35.35 12.69
N ILE A 6 15.12 -35.38 13.87
CA ILE A 6 15.10 -34.23 14.80
C ILE A 6 15.75 -32.98 14.16
N LEU A 7 16.87 -33.18 13.47
CA LEU A 7 17.54 -32.07 12.77
C LEU A 7 16.66 -31.47 11.67
N LEU A 8 16.02 -32.32 10.85
CA LEU A 8 15.12 -31.86 9.80
C LEU A 8 13.92 -31.09 10.36
N ILE A 9 13.32 -31.59 11.45
CA ILE A 9 12.21 -30.89 12.12
C ILE A 9 12.67 -29.53 12.68
N ALA A 10 13.89 -29.43 13.23
CA ALA A 10 14.44 -28.18 13.74
C ALA A 10 14.76 -27.16 12.64
N LEU A 11 15.02 -27.61 11.41
CA LEU A 11 15.26 -26.72 10.27
C LEU A 11 13.98 -26.09 9.71
N ILE A 12 12.82 -26.72 9.91
CA ILE A 12 11.55 -26.17 9.42
C ILE A 12 11.27 -24.76 9.98
N PRO A 13 11.28 -24.50 11.30
CA PRO A 13 11.03 -23.16 11.80
C PRO A 13 12.09 -22.15 11.35
N VAL A 14 13.33 -22.56 11.23
CA VAL A 14 14.40 -21.70 10.71
C VAL A 14 14.13 -21.31 9.26
N PHE A 15 13.72 -22.26 8.44
CA PHE A 15 13.32 -21.99 7.06
C PHE A 15 12.10 -21.07 6.99
N LEU A 16 11.06 -21.33 7.77
CA LEU A 16 9.86 -20.50 7.81
C LEU A 16 10.18 -19.07 8.26
N ILE A 17 11.04 -18.91 9.27
CA ILE A 17 11.51 -17.60 9.71
C ILE A 17 12.28 -16.90 8.59
N SER A 18 13.16 -17.60 7.88
CA SER A 18 13.95 -17.03 6.79
C SER A 18 13.06 -16.59 5.61
N VAL A 19 12.01 -17.35 5.31
CA VAL A 19 10.99 -16.97 4.32
C VAL A 19 10.19 -15.75 4.79
N TYR A 20 9.74 -15.76 6.05
CA TYR A 20 9.02 -14.63 6.65
C TYR A 20 9.88 -13.35 6.65
N MET A 21 11.16 -13.47 6.95
CA MET A 21 12.11 -12.34 6.91
C MET A 21 12.47 -11.88 5.49
N GLY A 22 11.98 -12.58 4.46
CA GLY A 22 12.22 -12.22 3.06
C GLY A 22 13.65 -12.52 2.57
N TRP A 23 14.39 -13.39 3.25
CA TRP A 23 15.80 -13.69 2.90
C TRP A 23 15.95 -14.45 1.58
N HIS A 24 14.90 -15.14 1.13
CA HIS A 24 14.92 -15.95 -0.10
C HIS A 24 14.38 -15.25 -1.33
N GLY A 25 13.79 -14.06 -1.16
CA GLY A 25 13.27 -13.27 -2.28
C GLY A 25 14.39 -12.48 -2.95
N LYS A 26 14.38 -12.38 -4.28
CA LYS A 26 15.09 -11.28 -4.93
C LYS A 26 14.55 -9.97 -4.35
N PRO A 27 15.41 -8.95 -4.17
CA PRO A 27 14.87 -7.61 -3.89
C PRO A 27 13.79 -7.33 -4.92
N ARG A 28 12.53 -7.21 -4.49
CA ARG A 28 11.52 -6.67 -5.38
C ARG A 28 12.03 -5.29 -5.77
N HIS A 29 12.21 -5.08 -7.05
CA HIS A 29 12.26 -3.71 -7.52
C HIS A 29 10.96 -3.09 -7.05
N VAL A 30 11.05 -1.95 -6.41
CA VAL A 30 9.87 -1.16 -6.07
C VAL A 30 9.09 -1.04 -7.37
N GLU A 31 7.94 -1.68 -7.43
CA GLU A 31 7.12 -1.61 -8.63
C GLU A 31 6.74 -0.15 -8.79
N THR A 32 7.19 0.44 -9.89
CA THR A 32 6.74 1.80 -10.21
C THR A 32 5.27 1.72 -10.55
N PRO A 33 4.41 2.59 -9.99
CA PRO A 33 3.02 2.65 -10.39
C PRO A 33 2.95 2.74 -11.92
N GLN A 34 2.24 1.80 -12.54
CA GLN A 34 2.15 1.74 -14.01
C GLN A 34 1.23 2.82 -14.58
N SER A 35 0.51 3.47 -13.70
CA SER A 35 -0.46 4.50 -14.03
C SER A 35 0.19 5.83 -14.37
N LEU A 36 -0.33 6.49 -15.39
CA LEU A 36 0.04 7.87 -15.71
C LEU A 36 -0.46 8.83 -14.61
N PRO A 37 0.24 9.94 -14.36
CA PRO A 37 -0.29 10.99 -13.51
C PRO A 37 -1.69 11.40 -13.99
N LEU A 38 -2.59 11.68 -13.05
CA LEU A 38 -3.88 12.28 -13.41
C LEU A 38 -3.61 13.59 -14.16
N PRO A 39 -4.28 13.84 -15.29
CA PRO A 39 -4.21 15.12 -15.97
C PRO A 39 -4.55 16.25 -15.00
N ILE A 40 -3.82 17.35 -15.08
CA ILE A 40 -3.98 18.48 -14.15
C ILE A 40 -5.38 19.08 -14.23
N GLU A 41 -6.00 18.97 -15.39
CA GLU A 41 -7.37 19.40 -15.65
C GLU A 41 -8.37 18.62 -14.79
N ILE A 42 -8.20 17.29 -14.66
CA ILE A 42 -9.05 16.45 -13.80
C ILE A 42 -8.86 16.81 -12.33
N ILE A 43 -7.63 17.09 -11.91
CA ILE A 43 -7.35 17.51 -10.53
C ILE A 43 -8.02 18.86 -10.26
N ALA A 44 -7.92 19.81 -11.18
CA ALA A 44 -8.54 21.12 -11.07
C ALA A 44 -10.07 21.02 -11.05
N GLU A 45 -10.66 20.20 -11.91
CA GLU A 45 -12.10 19.95 -11.96
C GLU A 45 -12.62 19.34 -10.65
N ARG A 46 -11.93 18.34 -10.10
CA ARG A 46 -12.25 17.75 -8.80
C ARG A 46 -12.19 18.78 -7.68
N SER A 47 -11.11 19.56 -7.63
CA SER A 47 -10.94 20.61 -6.63
C SER A 47 -12.06 21.64 -6.72
N GLN A 48 -12.45 22.04 -7.92
CA GLN A 48 -13.54 22.99 -8.13
C GLN A 48 -14.88 22.39 -7.70
N ALA A 49 -15.15 21.13 -8.04
CA ALA A 49 -16.37 20.43 -7.62
C ALA A 49 -16.49 20.33 -6.09
N GLN A 50 -15.38 20.07 -5.39
CA GLN A 50 -15.33 20.05 -3.93
C GLN A 50 -15.61 21.43 -3.32
N ILE A 51 -15.01 22.48 -3.87
CA ILE A 51 -15.25 23.87 -3.45
C ILE A 51 -16.72 24.23 -3.62
N ASP A 52 -17.32 23.85 -4.72
CA ASP A 52 -18.71 24.16 -5.00
C ASP A 52 -19.68 23.33 -4.13
N ALA A 53 -19.35 22.08 -3.83
CA ALA A 53 -20.08 21.28 -2.87
C ALA A 53 -20.00 21.87 -1.45
N ALA A 54 -18.81 22.31 -1.02
CA ALA A 54 -18.61 22.95 0.27
C ALA A 54 -19.41 24.27 0.39
N LYS A 55 -19.45 25.08 -0.67
CA LYS A 55 -20.29 26.30 -0.71
C LYS A 55 -21.78 25.98 -0.57
N LYS A 56 -22.26 24.94 -1.25
CA LYS A 56 -23.66 24.49 -1.16
C LYS A 56 -24.05 24.03 0.25
N MET A 57 -23.14 23.37 0.94
CA MET A 57 -23.34 22.90 2.31
C MET A 57 -23.17 24.00 3.37
N ARG A 58 -22.98 25.26 2.96
CA ARG A 58 -22.74 26.39 3.86
C ARG A 58 -21.56 26.18 4.83
N SER A 59 -20.60 25.30 4.49
CA SER A 59 -19.39 25.13 5.26
C SER A 59 -18.46 26.33 5.00
N TYR A 60 -18.40 27.23 5.97
CA TYR A 60 -17.72 28.52 5.84
C TYR A 60 -16.24 28.46 6.22
N GLY A 61 -15.45 29.38 5.64
CA GLY A 61 -14.10 29.68 6.06
C GLY A 61 -12.99 29.09 5.20
N GLY A 62 -13.26 28.79 3.92
CA GLY A 62 -12.24 28.26 3.01
C GLY A 62 -11.83 26.82 3.30
N LYS A 63 -12.56 26.13 4.18
CA LYS A 63 -12.35 24.71 4.47
C LYS A 63 -12.90 23.86 3.34
N GLN A 64 -12.12 22.85 2.94
CA GLN A 64 -12.55 21.81 2.02
C GLN A 64 -12.99 20.56 2.79
N ILE A 65 -13.96 19.84 2.24
CA ILE A 65 -14.29 18.50 2.70
C ILE A 65 -13.49 17.55 1.82
N LEU A 66 -12.60 16.80 2.45
CA LEU A 66 -11.77 15.81 1.80
C LEU A 66 -12.24 14.42 2.23
N PHE A 67 -12.23 13.49 1.29
CA PHE A 67 -12.54 12.09 1.52
C PHE A 67 -11.25 11.28 1.42
N GLY A 68 -11.02 10.44 2.40
CA GLY A 68 -9.79 9.66 2.41
C GLY A 68 -9.90 8.40 3.23
N ASP A 69 -8.86 7.59 3.14
CA ASP A 69 -8.74 6.34 3.87
C ASP A 69 -7.40 6.29 4.61
N PHE A 70 -7.47 6.08 5.93
CA PHE A 70 -6.33 5.86 6.80
C PHE A 70 -6.17 4.39 7.21
N HIS A 71 -6.89 3.48 6.58
CA HIS A 71 -6.84 2.06 6.92
C HIS A 71 -6.56 1.22 5.67
N VAL A 72 -5.34 1.34 5.16
CA VAL A 72 -4.89 0.62 3.97
C VAL A 72 -3.78 -0.34 4.34
N HIS A 73 -4.02 -1.63 4.17
CA HIS A 73 -3.06 -2.69 4.36
C HIS A 73 -2.56 -3.21 3.02
N THR A 74 -1.27 -3.54 2.96
CA THR A 74 -0.64 -4.13 1.79
C THR A 74 -0.16 -5.53 2.08
N THR A 75 0.51 -6.16 1.13
CA THR A 75 1.17 -7.45 1.34
C THR A 75 2.21 -7.46 2.47
N PHE A 76 2.55 -6.30 3.00
CA PHE A 76 3.47 -6.21 4.12
C PHE A 76 2.79 -6.40 5.47
N SER A 77 1.47 -6.27 5.54
CA SER A 77 0.68 -6.74 6.69
C SER A 77 0.47 -8.24 6.63
N THR A 78 0.74 -8.92 7.73
CA THR A 78 0.63 -10.39 7.80
C THR A 78 -0.80 -10.86 7.53
N ASP A 79 -1.79 -10.18 8.09
CA ASP A 79 -3.20 -10.46 7.91
C ASP A 79 -3.65 -10.25 6.47
N ALA A 80 -3.35 -9.09 5.88
CA ALA A 80 -3.67 -8.80 4.48
C ALA A 80 -3.00 -9.81 3.53
N PHE A 81 -1.74 -10.19 3.80
CA PHE A 81 -1.04 -11.20 3.03
C PHE A 81 -1.77 -12.55 3.07
N TRP A 82 -2.11 -13.05 4.28
CA TRP A 82 -2.76 -14.35 4.43
C TRP A 82 -4.16 -14.38 3.82
N TRP A 83 -4.97 -13.36 4.09
CA TRP A 83 -6.33 -13.28 3.56
C TRP A 83 -6.39 -13.07 2.05
N SER A 84 -5.35 -12.49 1.46
CA SER A 84 -5.25 -12.29 0.02
C SER A 84 -4.84 -13.55 -0.75
N LEU A 85 -4.40 -14.60 -0.07
CA LEU A 85 -4.00 -15.83 -0.76
C LEU A 85 -5.20 -16.52 -1.41
N PRO A 86 -5.09 -16.94 -2.68
CA PRO A 86 -6.19 -17.63 -3.38
C PRO A 86 -6.68 -18.90 -2.68
N ILE A 87 -5.77 -19.61 -1.99
CA ILE A 87 -6.12 -20.79 -1.19
C ILE A 87 -7.09 -20.48 -0.04
N LEU A 88 -7.15 -19.24 0.41
CA LEU A 88 -8.08 -18.75 1.43
C LEU A 88 -9.26 -17.98 0.83
N GLY A 89 -9.42 -18.02 -0.49
CA GLY A 89 -10.49 -17.31 -1.20
C GLY A 89 -10.19 -15.83 -1.49
N GLY A 90 -8.95 -15.39 -1.31
CA GLY A 90 -8.52 -14.04 -1.64
C GLY A 90 -8.26 -13.86 -3.15
N GLU A 91 -8.22 -12.62 -3.59
CA GLU A 91 -8.03 -12.26 -5.00
C GLU A 91 -6.56 -12.21 -5.41
N GLY A 92 -5.65 -12.34 -4.47
CA GLY A 92 -4.21 -12.27 -4.69
C GLY A 92 -3.53 -11.27 -3.77
N VAL A 93 -2.26 -11.03 -4.06
CA VAL A 93 -1.37 -10.23 -3.21
C VAL A 93 -1.22 -8.85 -3.82
N HIS A 94 -1.57 -7.81 -3.08
CA HIS A 94 -1.55 -6.43 -3.54
C HIS A 94 -0.42 -5.63 -2.90
N PRO A 95 0.64 -5.27 -3.67
CA PRO A 95 1.72 -4.43 -3.20
C PRO A 95 1.28 -2.97 -3.04
N MET A 96 2.14 -2.15 -2.45
CA MET A 96 1.87 -0.73 -2.22
C MET A 96 1.60 0.07 -3.49
N ALA A 97 2.20 -0.32 -4.62
CA ALA A 97 1.94 0.31 -5.91
C ALA A 97 0.48 0.16 -6.33
N ASP A 98 -0.11 -1.03 -6.11
CA ASP A 98 -1.52 -1.29 -6.39
C ASP A 98 -2.44 -0.43 -5.52
N ALA A 99 -2.10 -0.25 -4.24
CA ALA A 99 -2.85 0.61 -3.33
C ALA A 99 -2.85 2.07 -3.83
N CYS A 100 -1.69 2.56 -4.33
CA CYS A 100 -1.60 3.87 -4.95
C CYS A 100 -2.49 3.99 -6.19
N ASP A 101 -2.43 3.00 -7.06
CA ASP A 101 -3.21 3.00 -8.30
C ASP A 101 -4.71 2.90 -8.02
N TYR A 102 -5.11 2.08 -7.05
CA TYR A 102 -6.50 1.99 -6.61
C TYR A 102 -7.00 3.32 -6.04
N ALA A 103 -6.23 3.95 -5.16
CA ALA A 103 -6.59 5.24 -4.58
C ALA A 103 -6.77 6.31 -5.66
N ARG A 104 -5.94 6.29 -6.69
CA ARG A 104 -5.92 7.28 -7.76
C ARG A 104 -7.01 7.07 -8.80
N TYR A 105 -7.25 5.83 -9.22
CA TYR A 105 -8.08 5.53 -10.39
C TYR A 105 -9.41 4.91 -10.06
N CYS A 106 -9.52 4.21 -8.94
CA CYS A 106 -10.72 3.45 -8.60
C CYS A 106 -11.56 4.11 -7.52
N SER A 107 -10.95 4.56 -6.42
CA SER A 107 -11.69 5.04 -5.25
C SER A 107 -11.97 6.54 -5.26
N SER A 108 -11.30 7.31 -6.10
CA SER A 108 -11.47 8.78 -6.19
C SER A 108 -11.32 9.53 -4.86
N ILE A 109 -10.50 9.00 -3.95
CA ILE A 109 -10.20 9.62 -2.66
C ILE A 109 -9.15 10.73 -2.80
N ASP A 110 -9.21 11.70 -1.89
CA ASP A 110 -8.33 12.87 -1.91
C ASP A 110 -7.00 12.59 -1.19
N PHE A 111 -7.02 11.72 -0.20
CA PHE A 111 -5.84 11.30 0.55
C PHE A 111 -5.98 9.87 1.05
N TRP A 112 -4.86 9.24 1.32
CA TRP A 112 -4.80 7.92 1.90
C TRP A 112 -3.46 7.69 2.63
N ALA A 113 -3.42 6.70 3.50
CA ALA A 113 -2.20 6.32 4.19
C ALA A 113 -2.08 4.81 4.29
N ILE A 114 -0.87 4.29 4.08
CA ILE A 114 -0.54 2.89 4.36
C ILE A 114 -0.40 2.73 5.87
N THR A 115 -1.12 1.76 6.40
CA THR A 115 -1.17 1.43 7.83
C THR A 115 -0.87 -0.05 8.07
N ASP A 116 0.11 -0.58 7.37
CA ASP A 116 0.56 -1.95 7.58
C ASP A 116 0.93 -2.21 9.03
N HIS A 117 0.65 -3.41 9.51
CA HIS A 117 0.96 -3.83 10.87
C HIS A 117 2.47 -3.74 11.17
N ALA A 118 2.82 -3.02 12.23
CA ALA A 118 4.20 -2.72 12.59
C ALA A 118 5.02 -3.98 12.91
N GLU A 119 4.39 -5.01 13.49
CA GLU A 119 5.04 -6.29 13.81
C GLU A 119 5.52 -7.06 12.57
N ALA A 120 4.93 -6.79 11.41
CA ALA A 120 5.34 -7.37 10.14
C ALA A 120 6.39 -6.50 9.42
N SER A 121 6.65 -5.30 9.92
CA SER A 121 7.54 -4.33 9.28
C SER A 121 9.00 -4.65 9.61
N THR A 122 9.81 -4.92 8.59
CA THR A 122 11.26 -4.98 8.69
C THR A 122 11.87 -3.65 8.20
N PRO A 123 13.13 -3.35 8.51
CA PRO A 123 13.80 -2.15 7.98
C PRO A 123 13.75 -2.06 6.46
N ARG A 124 13.83 -3.21 5.78
CA ARG A 124 13.72 -3.29 4.32
C ARG A 124 12.30 -2.95 3.85
N LYS A 125 11.27 -3.59 4.41
CA LYS A 125 9.88 -3.31 4.07
C LYS A 125 9.54 -1.84 4.32
N TRP A 126 10.01 -1.28 5.43
CA TRP A 126 9.84 0.13 5.72
C TRP A 126 10.47 1.06 4.68
N GLN A 127 11.67 0.70 4.19
CA GLN A 127 12.30 1.47 3.11
C GLN A 127 11.52 1.37 1.81
N GLU A 128 11.08 0.16 1.43
CA GLU A 128 10.24 -0.06 0.25
C GLU A 128 8.91 0.71 0.34
N THR A 129 8.27 0.75 1.51
CA THR A 129 7.07 1.56 1.76
C THR A 129 7.32 3.03 1.49
N LYS A 130 8.38 3.60 2.06
CA LYS A 130 8.73 5.00 1.83
C LYS A 130 9.00 5.31 0.36
N ASP A 131 9.69 4.44 -0.33
CA ASP A 131 10.05 4.63 -1.72
C ASP A 131 8.82 4.54 -2.63
N SER A 132 7.89 3.62 -2.36
CA SER A 132 6.61 3.53 -3.06
C SER A 132 5.74 4.77 -2.86
N ILE A 133 5.65 5.27 -1.62
CA ILE A 133 4.88 6.48 -1.33
C ILE A 133 5.49 7.69 -2.04
N ARG A 134 6.81 7.83 -2.04
CA ARG A 134 7.49 8.91 -2.77
C ARG A 134 7.21 8.86 -4.26
N GLN A 135 7.29 7.68 -4.88
CA GLN A 135 6.99 7.51 -6.29
C GLN A 135 5.52 7.82 -6.61
N CYS A 136 4.62 7.41 -5.74
CA CYS A 136 3.20 7.73 -5.86
C CYS A 136 2.96 9.25 -5.80
N SER A 137 3.57 9.94 -4.86
CA SER A 137 3.47 11.39 -4.69
C SER A 137 4.10 12.15 -5.85
N PHE A 138 5.27 11.73 -6.31
CA PHE A 138 5.97 12.36 -7.44
C PHE A 138 5.10 12.35 -8.73
N LYS A 139 4.43 11.23 -9.00
CA LYS A 139 3.54 11.14 -10.16
C LYS A 139 2.29 12.04 -10.05
N ASN A 140 1.98 12.56 -8.88
CA ASN A 140 0.90 13.52 -8.68
C ASN A 140 1.31 14.99 -8.94
N GLY A 141 2.54 15.23 -9.40
CA GLY A 141 3.03 16.59 -9.68
C GLY A 141 3.33 17.42 -8.43
N SER A 142 3.34 16.80 -7.26
CA SER A 142 3.82 17.47 -6.05
C SER A 142 5.33 17.30 -5.96
N GLU A 143 6.07 18.26 -6.49
CA GLU A 143 7.42 18.52 -6.03
C GLU A 143 7.34 19.02 -4.58
N THR A 144 7.70 18.21 -3.63
CA THR A 144 8.01 18.65 -2.26
C THR A 144 9.40 18.22 -1.89
#